data_46e4464255091712ab98bf1390a90afa
#
_entry.id   46e4464255091712ab98bf1390a90afa
#
_cell.length_a   1.000
_cell.length_b   1.000
_cell.length_c   1.000
_cell.angle_alpha   90.00
_cell.angle_beta   90.00
_cell.angle_gamma   90.00
#
_symmetry.space_group_name_H-M   'P 1'
#
loop_
_entity.id
_entity.type
_entity.pdbx_description
1 polymer ?
#
loop_
_entity_poly.entity_id
_entity_poly.type
_entity_poly.pdbx_seq_one_letter_code
_entity_poly.pdbx_strand_id
1 'polypeptide(L)'
;MVRVALYEKGLRYKHKIIKLCDHYDDADNLSKEFLAEVNPTGVVPVLKIGNEFVRDSAYIIERLDELTGSNSINLWPQETNKRDELRKWVYNTTIDENVKLGKSFGTTIPLFSTGLIEILVKKLKLRSILHIIFKHPRKERKIAFVAMYFFSIKNKIGPLAYDSFVNG
;
A
#
# COMPACT_ATOMS: atom_id res chain seq x y z
N MET A 1 9.13 -5.96 0.42
CA MET A 1 9.55 -5.93 -0.99
C MET A 1 10.65 -4.89 -1.25
N VAL A 2 10.43 -3.57 -1.13
CA VAL A 2 11.44 -2.53 -1.44
C VAL A 2 12.76 -2.71 -0.70
N ARG A 3 12.75 -3.04 0.60
CA ARG A 3 13.99 -3.28 1.36
C ARG A 3 14.78 -4.50 0.87
N VAL A 4 14.08 -5.54 0.40
CA VAL A 4 14.71 -6.71 -0.21
C VAL A 4 15.37 -6.32 -1.52
N ALA A 5 14.68 -5.58 -2.37
CA ALA A 5 15.22 -5.09 -3.63
C ALA A 5 16.48 -4.21 -3.44
N LEU A 6 16.46 -3.31 -2.45
CA LEU A 6 17.62 -2.50 -2.10
C LEU A 6 18.82 -3.35 -1.61
N TYR A 7 18.53 -4.38 -0.84
CA TYR A 7 19.54 -5.32 -0.35
C TYR A 7 20.16 -6.13 -1.49
N GLU A 8 19.33 -6.75 -2.34
CA GLU A 8 19.78 -7.53 -3.51
C GLU A 8 20.61 -6.71 -4.48
N LYS A 9 20.28 -5.43 -4.63
CA LYS A 9 21.04 -4.47 -5.45
C LYS A 9 22.31 -3.96 -4.77
N GLY A 10 22.58 -4.29 -3.51
CA GLY A 10 23.71 -3.77 -2.75
C GLY A 10 23.67 -2.25 -2.54
N LEU A 11 22.48 -1.62 -2.60
CA LEU A 11 22.33 -0.18 -2.48
C LEU A 11 22.30 0.26 -1.01
N ARG A 12 23.12 1.27 -0.69
CA ARG A 12 23.07 1.91 0.62
C ARG A 12 21.90 2.89 0.67
N TYR A 13 21.10 2.83 1.73
CA TYR A 13 19.94 3.71 1.91
C TYR A 13 19.78 4.14 3.37
N LYS A 14 19.14 5.27 3.58
CA LYS A 14 18.63 5.70 4.89
C LYS A 14 17.13 5.44 4.92
N HIS A 15 16.60 4.94 6.02
CA HIS A 15 15.17 4.78 6.17
C HIS A 15 14.60 5.75 7.21
N LYS A 16 13.42 6.27 6.92
CA LYS A 16 12.62 7.07 7.84
C LYS A 16 11.37 6.27 8.20
N ILE A 17 11.18 6.01 9.48
CA ILE A 17 9.97 5.38 9.99
C ILE A 17 8.84 6.42 9.94
N ILE A 18 7.69 6.04 9.42
CA ILE A 18 6.50 6.87 9.31
C ILE A 18 5.40 6.27 10.19
N LYS A 19 4.83 7.07 11.08
CA LYS A 19 3.62 6.69 11.83
C LYS A 19 2.43 6.68 10.90
N LEU A 20 1.79 5.51 10.78
CA LEU A 20 0.64 5.34 9.89
C LEU A 20 -0.67 5.62 10.62
N CYS A 21 -1.62 6.23 9.91
CA CYS A 21 -2.94 6.55 10.42
C CYS A 21 -3.76 5.34 10.87
N ASP A 22 -3.40 4.16 10.39
CA ASP A 22 -4.03 2.90 10.78
C ASP A 22 -3.73 2.51 12.24
N HIS A 23 -2.67 3.09 12.84
CA HIS A 23 -2.17 2.73 14.17
C HIS A 23 -1.98 3.92 15.10
N TYR A 24 -1.81 5.13 14.55
CA TYR A 24 -1.44 6.32 15.33
C TYR A 24 -2.42 7.48 15.08
N ASP A 25 -2.83 8.13 16.16
CA ASP A 25 -3.71 9.30 16.11
C ASP A 25 -2.98 10.53 15.54
N ASP A 26 -1.64 10.59 15.72
CA ASP A 26 -0.74 11.64 15.24
C ASP A 26 0.05 11.15 14.01
N ALA A 27 -0.63 10.61 13.04
CA ALA A 27 -0.03 9.95 11.90
C ALA A 27 0.77 10.89 11.00
N ASP A 28 2.04 10.57 10.78
CA ASP A 28 2.94 11.34 9.92
C ASP A 28 2.48 11.31 8.45
N ASN A 29 1.93 10.18 7.99
CA ASN A 29 1.49 10.02 6.60
C ASN A 29 0.26 10.86 6.23
N LEU A 30 -0.41 11.47 7.20
CA LEU A 30 -1.49 12.45 6.99
C LEU A 30 -1.10 13.87 7.40
N SER A 31 0.18 14.14 7.69
CA SER A 31 0.66 15.50 7.91
C SER A 31 0.58 16.33 6.64
N LYS A 32 0.46 17.64 6.79
CA LYS A 32 0.41 18.56 5.64
C LYS A 32 1.68 18.45 4.79
N GLU A 33 2.83 18.36 5.43
CA GLU A 33 4.14 18.25 4.79
C GLU A 33 4.24 16.95 3.98
N PHE A 34 3.82 15.83 4.57
CA PHE A 34 3.86 14.55 3.87
C PHE A 34 2.94 14.54 2.65
N LEU A 35 1.72 15.05 2.79
CA LEU A 35 0.74 15.08 1.69
C LEU A 35 1.12 16.07 0.59
N ALA A 36 1.74 17.21 0.94
CA ALA A 36 2.12 18.22 -0.05
C ALA A 36 3.42 17.87 -0.78
N GLU A 37 4.42 17.36 -0.06
CA GLU A 37 5.78 17.24 -0.58
C GLU A 37 6.18 15.80 -0.93
N VAL A 38 5.68 14.81 -0.19
CA VAL A 38 6.14 13.42 -0.31
C VAL A 38 5.17 12.56 -1.10
N ASN A 39 3.94 12.42 -0.61
CA ASN A 39 2.91 11.63 -1.28
C ASN A 39 1.51 12.15 -1.02
N PRO A 40 0.85 12.76 -2.01
CA PRO A 40 -0.50 13.29 -1.87
C PRO A 40 -1.57 12.25 -1.56
N THR A 41 -1.29 10.96 -1.77
CA THR A 41 -2.22 9.87 -1.45
C THR A 41 -2.13 9.39 0.00
N GLY A 42 -1.10 9.83 0.74
CA GLY A 42 -0.87 9.40 2.12
C GLY A 42 -0.41 7.94 2.27
N VAL A 43 0.03 7.30 1.18
CA VAL A 43 0.43 5.88 1.17
C VAL A 43 1.95 5.73 1.28
N VAL A 44 2.41 4.62 1.82
CA VAL A 44 3.81 4.20 1.89
C VAL A 44 3.93 2.80 1.23
N PRO A 45 5.10 2.41 0.73
CA PRO A 45 6.39 3.08 0.82
C PRO A 45 6.57 4.23 -0.18
N VAL A 46 7.51 5.13 0.12
CA VAL A 46 8.02 6.15 -0.80
C VAL A 46 9.53 6.10 -0.80
N LEU A 47 10.16 6.11 -1.95
CA LEU A 47 11.61 6.20 -2.12
C LEU A 47 11.97 7.60 -2.61
N LYS A 48 12.91 8.26 -1.93
CA LYS A 48 13.50 9.53 -2.38
C LYS A 48 14.85 9.27 -3.03
N ILE A 49 15.03 9.73 -4.26
CA ILE A 49 16.28 9.66 -5.03
C ILE A 49 16.61 11.08 -5.47
N GLY A 50 17.63 11.68 -4.84
CA GLY A 50 17.89 13.10 -5.03
C GLY A 50 16.67 13.94 -4.67
N ASN A 51 16.09 14.62 -5.66
CA ASN A 51 14.86 15.44 -5.49
C ASN A 51 13.58 14.70 -5.96
N GLU A 52 13.71 13.50 -6.50
CA GLU A 52 12.59 12.71 -7.00
C GLU A 52 11.97 11.87 -5.88
N PHE A 53 10.63 11.80 -5.83
CA PHE A 53 9.88 10.88 -4.99
C PHE A 53 9.20 9.81 -5.85
N VAL A 54 9.66 8.56 -5.73
CA VAL A 54 9.03 7.40 -6.36
C VAL A 54 8.07 6.76 -5.37
N ARG A 55 6.83 6.58 -5.76
CA ARG A 55 5.73 6.08 -4.95
C ARG A 55 5.28 4.72 -5.45
N ASP A 56 4.69 3.92 -4.55
CA ASP A 56 4.33 2.53 -4.78
C ASP A 56 5.51 1.57 -4.90
N SER A 57 5.37 0.39 -4.29
CA SER A 57 6.47 -0.59 -4.21
C SER A 57 6.86 -1.17 -5.57
N ALA A 58 5.92 -1.30 -6.50
CA ALA A 58 6.20 -1.83 -7.84
C ALA A 58 7.05 -0.85 -8.65
N TYR A 59 6.62 0.41 -8.70
CA TYR A 59 7.38 1.47 -9.39
C TYR A 59 8.75 1.73 -8.75
N ILE A 60 8.83 1.64 -7.41
CA ILE A 60 10.12 1.75 -6.70
C ILE A 60 11.07 0.64 -7.12
N ILE A 61 10.60 -0.61 -7.19
CA ILE A 61 11.46 -1.74 -7.58
C ILE A 61 11.90 -1.60 -9.04
N GLU A 62 11.02 -1.19 -9.92
CA GLU A 62 11.34 -0.92 -11.32
C GLU A 62 12.39 0.20 -11.44
N ARG A 63 12.21 1.30 -10.71
CA ARG A 63 13.15 2.41 -10.69
C ARG A 63 14.50 2.04 -10.11
N LEU A 64 14.54 1.20 -9.05
CA LEU A 64 15.79 0.67 -8.50
C LEU A 64 16.55 -0.20 -9.52
N ASP A 65 15.83 -0.93 -10.37
CA ASP A 65 16.46 -1.75 -11.40
C ASP A 65 17.17 -0.91 -12.46
N GLU A 66 16.62 0.25 -12.80
CA GLU A 66 17.20 1.20 -13.75
C GLU A 66 18.46 1.91 -13.22
N LEU A 67 18.54 2.11 -11.88
CA LEU A 67 19.62 2.90 -11.27
C LEU A 67 20.97 2.18 -11.19
N THR A 68 20.99 0.87 -11.30
CA THR A 68 22.20 0.10 -11.09
C THR A 68 22.86 -0.26 -12.41
N GLY A 69 24.18 -0.01 -12.50
CA GLY A 69 24.98 -0.33 -13.68
C GLY A 69 25.11 -1.83 -13.96
N SER A 70 25.85 -2.18 -14.99
CA SER A 70 25.96 -3.52 -15.57
C SER A 70 26.41 -4.66 -14.63
N ASN A 71 26.95 -4.34 -13.46
CA ASN A 71 27.46 -5.33 -12.51
C ASN A 71 26.47 -5.69 -11.39
N SER A 72 25.25 -5.17 -11.40
CA SER A 72 24.24 -5.44 -10.38
C SER A 72 23.24 -6.49 -10.87
N ILE A 73 22.64 -7.21 -9.92
CA ILE A 73 21.57 -8.17 -10.19
C ILE A 73 20.39 -7.43 -10.81
N ASN A 74 19.88 -7.91 -11.93
CA ASN A 74 18.65 -7.41 -12.52
C ASN A 74 17.46 -8.01 -11.77
N LEU A 75 16.57 -7.15 -11.27
CA LEU A 75 15.34 -7.56 -10.59
C LEU A 75 14.24 -7.90 -11.59
N TRP A 76 14.34 -7.35 -12.81
CA TRP A 76 13.43 -7.58 -13.92
C TRP A 76 14.08 -8.41 -15.02
N PRO A 77 13.31 -9.25 -15.74
CA PRO A 77 13.83 -9.94 -16.92
C PRO A 77 14.36 -8.97 -17.97
N GLN A 78 15.44 -9.33 -18.63
CA GLN A 78 15.98 -8.53 -19.71
C GLN A 78 15.21 -8.74 -21.02
N GLU A 79 14.55 -9.88 -21.16
CA GLU A 79 13.72 -10.22 -22.31
C GLU A 79 12.39 -9.45 -22.24
N THR A 80 12.10 -8.66 -23.28
CA THR A 80 10.95 -7.74 -23.31
C THR A 80 9.62 -8.45 -23.07
N ASN A 81 9.37 -9.58 -23.72
CA ASN A 81 8.11 -10.31 -23.58
C ASN A 81 7.86 -10.78 -22.13
N LYS A 82 8.90 -11.33 -21.49
CA LYS A 82 8.82 -11.76 -20.08
C LYS A 82 8.68 -10.58 -19.14
N ARG A 83 9.32 -9.45 -19.45
CA ARG A 83 9.20 -8.21 -18.69
C ARG A 83 7.76 -7.68 -18.72
N ASP A 84 7.14 -7.66 -19.89
CA ASP A 84 5.77 -7.18 -20.07
C ASP A 84 4.74 -8.11 -19.39
N GLU A 85 4.95 -9.42 -19.47
CA GLU A 85 4.12 -10.38 -18.75
C GLU A 85 4.23 -10.18 -17.22
N LEU A 86 5.46 -10.06 -16.70
CA LEU A 86 5.69 -9.82 -15.29
C LEU A 86 5.08 -8.48 -14.82
N ARG A 87 5.18 -7.43 -15.63
CA ARG A 87 4.51 -6.14 -15.35
C ARG A 87 3.02 -6.32 -15.15
N LYS A 88 2.33 -7.03 -16.03
CA LYS A 88 0.88 -7.30 -15.88
C LYS A 88 0.58 -7.96 -14.55
N TRP A 89 1.36 -8.96 -14.14
CA TRP A 89 1.18 -9.63 -12.86
C TRP A 89 1.45 -8.70 -11.67
N VAL A 90 2.56 -7.96 -11.69
CA VAL A 90 2.94 -7.05 -10.61
C VAL A 90 1.88 -5.96 -10.43
N TYR A 91 1.43 -5.32 -11.51
CA TYR A 91 0.41 -4.26 -11.42
C TYR A 91 -0.96 -4.78 -11.04
N ASN A 92 -1.34 -6.00 -11.41
CA ASN A 92 -2.55 -6.63 -10.92
C ASN A 92 -2.53 -6.92 -9.42
N THR A 93 -1.35 -7.04 -8.80
CA THR A 93 -1.19 -7.31 -7.36
C THR A 93 -0.92 -6.06 -6.54
N THR A 94 -0.65 -4.91 -7.16
CA THR A 94 -0.40 -3.64 -6.46
C THR A 94 -1.69 -2.91 -6.11
N ILE A 95 -1.60 -2.01 -5.12
CA ILE A 95 -2.65 -1.07 -4.75
C ILE A 95 -2.32 0.27 -5.40
N ASP A 96 -2.48 0.37 -6.71
CA ASP A 96 -2.30 1.61 -7.45
C ASP A 96 -3.44 2.60 -7.16
N GLU A 97 -3.13 3.88 -7.13
CA GLU A 97 -4.10 4.95 -6.93
C GLU A 97 -5.14 5.06 -8.06
N ASN A 98 -4.77 4.59 -9.26
CA ASN A 98 -5.62 4.57 -10.44
C ASN A 98 -6.52 3.33 -10.54
N VAL A 99 -6.31 2.33 -9.68
CA VAL A 99 -7.09 1.09 -9.68
C VAL A 99 -8.21 1.18 -8.65
N LYS A 100 -9.46 1.05 -9.14
CA LYS A 100 -10.64 1.04 -8.28
C LYS A 100 -10.65 -0.20 -7.37
N LEU A 101 -11.22 -0.05 -6.19
CA LEU A 101 -11.44 -1.14 -5.24
C LEU A 101 -12.15 -2.32 -5.93
N GLY A 102 -11.65 -3.53 -5.73
CA GLY A 102 -12.20 -4.75 -6.33
C GLY A 102 -11.80 -5.00 -7.79
N LYS A 103 -10.94 -4.16 -8.38
CA LYS A 103 -10.49 -4.31 -9.78
C LYS A 103 -9.10 -4.89 -9.95
N SER A 104 -8.41 -5.18 -8.85
CA SER A 104 -7.13 -5.90 -8.84
C SER A 104 -7.03 -6.81 -7.62
N PHE A 105 -6.18 -7.81 -7.67
CA PHE A 105 -5.89 -8.66 -6.51
C PHE A 105 -5.39 -7.84 -5.31
N GLY A 106 -4.50 -6.86 -5.55
CA GLY A 106 -3.98 -6.00 -4.50
C GLY A 106 -5.04 -5.17 -3.78
N THR A 107 -6.11 -4.78 -4.48
CA THR A 107 -7.23 -4.03 -3.89
C THR A 107 -8.31 -4.94 -3.28
N THR A 108 -8.34 -6.22 -3.64
CA THR A 108 -9.41 -7.17 -3.27
C THR A 108 -8.99 -8.08 -2.12
N ILE A 109 -7.80 -8.70 -2.18
CA ILE A 109 -7.33 -9.67 -1.17
C ILE A 109 -7.37 -9.14 0.27
N PRO A 110 -6.93 -7.89 0.57
CA PRO A 110 -7.00 -7.36 1.92
C PRO A 110 -8.40 -7.35 2.53
N LEU A 111 -9.44 -7.22 1.70
CA LEU A 111 -10.84 -7.21 2.15
C LEU A 111 -11.29 -8.59 2.64
N PHE A 112 -10.70 -9.66 2.12
CA PHE A 112 -11.01 -11.04 2.48
C PHE A 112 -10.13 -11.59 3.61
N SER A 113 -9.13 -10.83 4.06
CA SER A 113 -8.29 -11.21 5.19
C SER A 113 -9.01 -10.92 6.52
N THR A 114 -9.89 -11.83 6.93
CA THR A 114 -10.70 -11.68 8.15
C THR A 114 -9.85 -11.45 9.39
N GLY A 115 -8.74 -12.16 9.55
CA GLY A 115 -7.80 -11.99 10.66
C GLY A 115 -7.13 -10.62 10.68
N LEU A 116 -6.76 -10.08 9.51
CA LEU A 116 -6.17 -8.74 9.41
C LEU A 116 -7.22 -7.67 9.76
N ILE A 117 -8.43 -7.80 9.23
CA ILE A 117 -9.55 -6.88 9.53
C ILE A 117 -9.85 -6.89 11.02
N GLU A 118 -9.91 -8.06 11.65
CA GLU A 118 -10.17 -8.18 13.07
C GLU A 118 -9.09 -7.49 13.93
N ILE A 119 -7.82 -7.67 13.60
CA ILE A 119 -6.71 -7.00 14.31
C ILE A 119 -6.79 -5.48 14.12
N LEU A 120 -7.07 -5.01 12.92
CA LEU A 120 -7.22 -3.58 12.63
C LEU A 120 -8.37 -2.98 13.44
N VAL A 121 -9.55 -3.60 13.41
CA VAL A 121 -10.74 -3.11 14.13
C VAL A 121 -10.52 -3.07 15.63
N LYS A 122 -9.86 -4.10 16.21
CA LYS A 122 -9.54 -4.13 17.66
C LYS A 122 -8.64 -2.97 18.10
N LYS A 123 -7.77 -2.46 17.19
CA LYS A 123 -6.81 -1.39 17.50
C LYS A 123 -7.32 0.01 17.15
N LEU A 124 -8.38 0.13 16.33
CA LEU A 124 -8.93 1.42 15.93
C LEU A 124 -9.60 2.14 17.11
N LYS A 125 -9.14 3.35 17.38
CA LYS A 125 -9.75 4.27 18.33
C LYS A 125 -10.66 5.25 17.59
N LEU A 126 -11.69 5.76 18.25
CA LEU A 126 -12.57 6.78 17.67
C LEU A 126 -11.80 8.00 17.16
N ARG A 127 -10.79 8.42 17.90
CA ARG A 127 -9.93 9.56 17.51
C ARG A 127 -9.18 9.30 16.20
N SER A 128 -8.65 8.07 16.00
CA SER A 128 -7.98 7.69 14.75
C SER A 128 -8.96 7.70 13.58
N ILE A 129 -10.18 7.23 13.79
CA ILE A 129 -11.24 7.27 12.76
C ILE A 129 -11.58 8.69 12.36
N LEU A 130 -11.79 9.58 13.33
CA LEU A 130 -12.03 11.01 13.05
C LEU A 130 -10.88 11.63 12.27
N HIS A 131 -9.64 11.33 12.66
CA HIS A 131 -8.46 11.80 11.96
C HIS A 131 -8.44 11.31 10.49
N ILE A 132 -8.74 10.05 10.24
CA ILE A 132 -8.84 9.48 8.89
C ILE A 132 -9.96 10.15 8.09
N ILE A 133 -11.15 10.32 8.68
CA ILE A 133 -12.30 10.95 8.01
C ILE A 133 -11.95 12.37 7.54
N PHE A 134 -11.32 13.16 8.38
CA PHE A 134 -11.04 14.55 8.05
C PHE A 134 -9.81 14.74 7.18
N LYS A 135 -8.75 13.95 7.38
CA LYS A 135 -7.44 14.21 6.76
C LYS A 135 -7.05 13.25 5.64
N HIS A 136 -7.61 12.02 5.60
CA HIS A 136 -7.17 11.07 4.58
C HIS A 136 -7.63 11.51 3.19
N PRO A 137 -6.76 11.58 2.17
CA PRO A 137 -7.14 12.03 0.83
C PRO A 137 -8.06 11.04 0.09
N ARG A 138 -7.92 9.73 0.33
CA ARG A 138 -8.66 8.69 -0.38
C ARG A 138 -10.03 8.42 0.26
N LYS A 139 -11.11 8.71 -0.50
CA LYS A 139 -12.50 8.54 -0.05
C LYS A 139 -12.84 7.09 0.29
N GLU A 140 -12.33 6.14 -0.48
CA GLU A 140 -12.56 4.71 -0.27
C GLU A 140 -12.03 4.23 1.08
N ARG A 141 -10.85 4.72 1.49
CA ARG A 141 -10.31 4.41 2.82
C ARG A 141 -11.16 5.01 3.93
N LYS A 142 -11.63 6.25 3.79
CA LYS A 142 -12.54 6.86 4.77
C LYS A 142 -13.77 5.99 4.99
N ILE A 143 -14.43 5.60 3.91
CA ILE A 143 -15.64 4.76 3.95
C ILE A 143 -15.32 3.40 4.59
N ALA A 144 -14.23 2.74 4.17
CA ALA A 144 -13.84 1.44 4.70
C ALA A 144 -13.56 1.48 6.21
N PHE A 145 -12.82 2.48 6.70
CA PHE A 145 -12.51 2.60 8.13
C PHE A 145 -13.74 2.96 8.97
N VAL A 146 -14.62 3.84 8.46
CA VAL A 146 -15.90 4.15 9.11
C VAL A 146 -16.78 2.90 9.18
N ALA A 147 -16.92 2.17 8.07
CA ALA A 147 -17.69 0.94 8.04
C ALA A 147 -17.10 -0.10 9.03
N MET A 148 -15.80 -0.34 9.00
CA MET A 148 -15.14 -1.25 9.94
C MET A 148 -15.39 -0.88 11.40
N TYR A 149 -15.35 0.41 11.74
CA TYR A 149 -15.54 0.87 13.10
C TYR A 149 -16.98 0.73 13.58
N PHE A 150 -17.96 1.24 12.82
CA PHE A 150 -19.35 1.29 13.26
C PHE A 150 -20.11 -0.02 13.10
N PHE A 151 -19.81 -0.79 12.07
CA PHE A 151 -20.52 -2.05 11.86
C PHE A 151 -19.95 -3.21 12.66
N SER A 152 -18.91 -2.96 13.52
CA SER A 152 -18.27 -4.02 14.32
C SER A 152 -18.09 -5.29 13.50
N ILE A 153 -17.55 -5.09 12.32
CA ILE A 153 -17.42 -6.08 11.27
C ILE A 153 -16.74 -7.38 11.75
N LYS A 154 -16.32 -7.39 13.01
CA LYS A 154 -15.74 -8.52 13.71
C LYS A 154 -16.39 -9.87 13.42
N ASN A 155 -17.71 -9.90 13.29
CA ASN A 155 -18.45 -11.17 13.25
C ASN A 155 -19.37 -11.34 12.02
N LYS A 156 -19.54 -10.35 11.16
CA LYS A 156 -20.53 -10.41 10.09
C LYS A 156 -19.99 -10.27 8.67
N ILE A 157 -18.99 -9.43 8.43
CA ILE A 157 -18.48 -9.25 7.05
C ILE A 157 -17.42 -10.29 6.69
N GLY A 158 -16.59 -10.74 7.63
CA GLY A 158 -15.61 -11.79 7.36
C GLY A 158 -16.26 -13.05 6.77
N PRO A 159 -17.28 -13.63 7.45
CA PRO A 159 -18.03 -14.77 6.91
C PRO A 159 -18.79 -14.44 5.63
N LEU A 160 -19.52 -13.31 5.57
CA LEU A 160 -20.28 -12.92 4.38
C LEU A 160 -19.40 -12.66 3.16
N ALA A 161 -18.26 -12.02 3.34
CA ALA A 161 -17.30 -11.81 2.26
C ALA A 161 -16.67 -13.12 1.81
N TYR A 162 -16.33 -14.00 2.75
CA TYR A 162 -15.83 -15.33 2.46
C TYR A 162 -16.86 -16.17 1.72
N ASP A 163 -18.11 -16.20 2.21
CA ASP A 163 -19.21 -16.95 1.59
C ASP A 163 -19.52 -16.45 0.18
N SER A 164 -19.51 -15.14 -0.05
CA SER A 164 -19.74 -14.59 -1.39
C SER A 164 -18.56 -14.84 -2.35
N PHE A 165 -17.35 -15.03 -1.82
CA PHE A 165 -16.17 -15.35 -2.63
C PHE A 165 -16.08 -16.84 -2.98
N VAL A 166 -16.50 -17.72 -2.05
CA VAL A 166 -16.41 -19.19 -2.23
C VAL A 166 -17.63 -19.73 -2.99
N ASN A 167 -18.79 -19.12 -2.82
CA ASN A 167 -20.08 -19.61 -3.35
C ASN A 167 -20.66 -18.73 -4.47
N GLY A 168 -20.03 -17.65 -4.86
CA GLY A 168 -20.40 -16.76 -5.97
C GLY A 168 -19.47 -16.93 -7.16
#